data_62e0abb4964f16c9b84947e4f79166cd
#
_entry.id   62e0abb4964f16c9b84947e4f79166cd
#
_cell.length_a   1.000
_cell.length_b   1.000
_cell.length_c   1.000
_cell.angle_alpha   90.00
_cell.angle_beta   90.00
_cell.angle_gamma   90.00
#
_symmetry.space_group_name_H-M   'P 1'
#
loop_
_entity.id
_entity.type
_entity.pdbx_description
1 polymer ?
#
loop_
_entity_poly.entity_id
_entity_poly.type
_entity_poly.pdbx_seq_one_letter_code
_entity_poly.pdbx_strand_id
1 'polypeptide(L)'
;YNYRNWFNIIKVGGDWRMNKNYGEGQLYDMRRPISIDMTTRPRPFNDIPAEHNLAFFIEEASKLRLGKHRIDITAGLRSASLSNLDNRYVLDGKIYLDPRVNAKWALPRIGERKPLSIELSGGVGWHTKMPDISKLYPDLFYYDLIQLNFFSNENPAVNRMNVRTFVDDLTNYNLKAARNMKWEVRADFSIDDHRLSVT
;
A
#
# COMPACT_ATOMS: atom_id res chain seq x y z
N TYR A 1 -30.59 -12.47 -3.09
CA TYR A 1 -31.36 -13.56 -3.71
C TYR A 1 -31.30 -14.80 -2.81
N ASN A 2 -32.42 -15.35 -2.44
CA ASN A 2 -32.55 -16.53 -1.58
C ASN A 2 -33.36 -17.59 -2.28
N TYR A 3 -32.73 -18.69 -2.68
CA TYR A 3 -33.40 -19.81 -3.33
C TYR A 3 -33.17 -21.07 -2.49
N ARG A 4 -34.25 -21.64 -1.96
CA ARG A 4 -34.36 -22.87 -1.15
C ARG A 4 -33.14 -23.32 -0.30
N ASN A 5 -31.91 -23.39 -0.89
CA ASN A 5 -30.65 -23.82 -0.25
C ASN A 5 -29.45 -22.95 -0.62
N TRP A 6 -29.70 -21.83 -1.30
CA TRP A 6 -28.68 -20.93 -1.79
C TRP A 6 -29.00 -19.48 -1.40
N PHE A 7 -28.11 -18.86 -0.70
CA PHE A 7 -28.22 -17.48 -0.25
C PHE A 7 -27.04 -16.66 -0.77
N ASN A 8 -27.33 -15.56 -1.45
CA ASN A 8 -26.31 -14.66 -2.01
C ASN A 8 -26.44 -13.27 -1.43
N ILE A 9 -25.28 -12.68 -1.15
CA ILE A 9 -25.14 -11.27 -0.81
C ILE A 9 -24.14 -10.66 -1.78
N ILE A 10 -24.53 -9.59 -2.47
CA ILE A 10 -23.64 -8.78 -3.29
C ILE A 10 -23.39 -7.49 -2.55
N LYS A 11 -22.11 -7.10 -2.41
CA LYS A 11 -21.67 -5.84 -1.85
C LYS A 11 -20.90 -5.08 -2.91
N VAL A 12 -21.20 -3.80 -3.04
CA VAL A 12 -20.46 -2.87 -3.89
C VAL A 12 -20.10 -1.63 -3.08
N GLY A 13 -18.96 -1.03 -3.38
CA GLY A 13 -18.56 0.18 -2.71
C GLY A 13 -17.38 0.83 -3.38
N GLY A 14 -17.11 2.06 -2.94
CA GLY A 14 -15.97 2.85 -3.39
C GLY A 14 -15.33 3.59 -2.23
N ASP A 15 -14.06 3.91 -2.36
CA ASP A 15 -13.26 4.70 -1.42
C ASP A 15 -12.49 5.74 -2.23
N TRP A 16 -12.54 6.98 -1.77
CA TRP A 16 -11.77 8.07 -2.29
C TRP A 16 -11.03 8.76 -1.16
N ARG A 17 -9.71 8.87 -1.29
CA ARG A 17 -8.86 9.57 -0.34
C ARG A 17 -8.04 10.59 -1.07
N MET A 18 -7.98 11.78 -0.51
CA MET A 18 -7.09 12.84 -0.94
C MET A 18 -6.05 13.09 0.15
N ASN A 19 -4.78 13.06 -0.23
CA ASN A 19 -3.66 13.40 0.63
C ASN A 19 -3.00 14.66 0.10
N LYS A 20 -2.91 15.69 0.92
CA LYS A 20 -2.21 16.95 0.62
C LYS A 20 -1.54 17.45 1.90
N ASN A 21 -0.27 17.80 1.79
CA ASN A 21 0.43 18.49 2.86
C ASN A 21 0.49 19.99 2.52
N TYR A 22 -0.07 20.82 3.39
CA TYR A 22 -0.08 22.27 3.27
C TYR A 22 1.03 22.93 4.09
N GLY A 23 1.88 22.15 4.74
CA GLY A 23 2.94 22.63 5.60
C GLY A 23 4.06 23.33 4.82
N GLU A 24 4.77 24.18 5.53
CA GLU A 24 5.96 24.87 5.02
C GLU A 24 7.14 23.90 4.79
N GLY A 25 7.02 22.68 5.31
CA GLY A 25 8.01 21.63 5.09
C GLY A 25 9.21 21.73 6.00
N GLN A 26 10.38 21.41 5.45
CA GLN A 26 11.65 21.51 6.16
C GLN A 26 12.19 22.94 6.08
N LEU A 27 12.06 23.65 7.19
CA LEU A 27 12.59 25.01 7.34
C LEU A 27 13.80 24.99 8.29
N TYR A 28 14.90 25.51 7.83
CA TYR A 28 16.11 25.72 8.63
C TYR A 28 17.00 26.80 8.01
N ASP A 29 17.89 27.37 8.81
CA ASP A 29 18.88 28.32 8.34
C ASP A 29 19.98 27.56 7.57
N MET A 30 20.23 27.93 6.31
CA MET A 30 21.29 27.38 5.47
C MET A 30 22.69 27.52 6.08
N ARG A 31 22.89 28.49 6.99
CA ARG A 31 24.13 28.67 7.73
C ARG A 31 24.26 27.66 8.88
N ARG A 32 23.14 27.03 9.26
CA ARG A 32 23.06 26.02 10.32
C ARG A 32 22.25 24.83 9.81
N PRO A 33 22.80 24.06 8.84
CA PRO A 33 22.09 22.95 8.26
C PRO A 33 21.87 21.85 9.30
N ILE A 34 20.80 21.07 9.11
CA ILE A 34 20.43 19.95 9.98
C ILE A 34 21.47 18.82 9.87
N SER A 35 22.06 18.65 8.68
CA SER A 35 23.08 17.64 8.39
C SER A 35 24.42 18.28 8.09
N ILE A 36 25.49 17.66 8.58
CA ILE A 36 26.88 18.05 8.30
C ILE A 36 27.19 17.88 6.80
N ASP A 37 26.55 16.90 6.15
CA ASP A 37 26.82 16.57 4.76
C ASP A 37 26.18 17.58 3.77
N MET A 38 25.36 18.51 4.27
CA MET A 38 24.69 19.56 3.48
C MET A 38 23.98 19.05 2.22
N THR A 39 23.55 17.79 2.23
CA THR A 39 22.90 17.14 1.08
C THR A 39 21.43 17.51 0.93
N THR A 40 20.83 18.08 1.97
CA THR A 40 19.43 18.51 2.00
C THR A 40 19.32 20.03 1.95
N ARG A 41 18.18 20.53 1.47
CA ARG A 41 17.82 21.94 1.44
C ARG A 41 16.43 22.13 2.03
N PRO A 42 16.09 23.33 2.52
CA PRO A 42 14.71 23.67 2.86
C PRO A 42 13.79 23.37 1.68
N ARG A 43 12.66 22.71 1.95
CA ARG A 43 11.69 22.36 0.93
C ARG A 43 10.28 22.57 1.47
N PRO A 44 9.43 23.38 0.79
CA PRO A 44 8.02 23.47 1.13
C PRO A 44 7.28 22.21 0.68
N PHE A 45 6.42 21.66 1.56
CA PHE A 45 5.61 20.50 1.23
C PHE A 45 4.33 20.87 0.48
N ASN A 46 3.89 22.12 0.55
CA ASN A 46 2.75 22.64 -0.17
C ASN A 46 2.92 22.59 -1.69
N ASP A 47 4.16 22.51 -2.19
CA ASP A 47 4.46 22.38 -3.64
C ASP A 47 4.18 20.96 -4.16
N ILE A 48 4.10 19.95 -3.28
CA ILE A 48 3.77 18.60 -3.68
C ILE A 48 2.28 18.54 -4.03
N PRO A 49 1.90 18.05 -5.24
CA PRO A 49 0.50 17.93 -5.64
C PRO A 49 -0.33 17.09 -4.67
N ALA A 50 -1.64 17.37 -4.59
CA ALA A 50 -2.55 16.50 -3.86
C ALA A 50 -2.64 15.15 -4.56
N GLU A 51 -2.44 14.08 -3.83
CA GLU A 51 -2.58 12.72 -4.33
C GLU A 51 -4.02 12.26 -4.13
N HIS A 52 -4.65 11.68 -5.15
CA HIS A 52 -5.98 11.09 -5.08
C HIS A 52 -5.89 9.58 -5.23
N ASN A 53 -6.31 8.85 -4.22
CA ASN A 53 -6.41 7.40 -4.22
C ASN A 53 -7.87 7.00 -4.37
N LEU A 54 -8.19 6.31 -5.47
CA LEU A 54 -9.53 5.85 -5.82
C LEU A 54 -9.56 4.33 -5.79
N ALA A 55 -10.56 3.77 -5.13
CA ALA A 55 -10.76 2.33 -5.11
C ALA A 55 -12.26 2.02 -5.24
N PHE A 56 -12.59 0.99 -6.03
CA PHE A 56 -13.92 0.42 -6.13
C PHE A 56 -13.85 -1.06 -5.88
N PHE A 57 -14.91 -1.62 -5.30
CA PHE A 57 -14.98 -3.06 -5.10
C PHE A 57 -16.38 -3.59 -5.34
N ILE A 58 -16.40 -4.84 -5.79
CA ILE A 58 -17.56 -5.71 -5.82
C ILE A 58 -17.21 -7.02 -5.14
N GLU A 59 -18.07 -7.51 -4.28
CA GLU A 59 -17.91 -8.78 -3.56
C GLU A 59 -19.23 -9.54 -3.59
N GLU A 60 -19.18 -10.82 -3.92
CA GLU A 60 -20.27 -11.75 -3.79
C GLU A 60 -19.95 -12.77 -2.70
N ALA A 61 -20.86 -12.96 -1.77
CA ALA A 61 -20.83 -14.00 -0.76
C ALA A 61 -21.99 -14.96 -0.98
N SER A 62 -21.66 -16.20 -1.33
CA SER A 62 -22.60 -17.29 -1.59
C SER A 62 -22.53 -18.33 -0.49
N LYS A 63 -23.69 -18.71 0.06
CA LYS A 63 -23.85 -19.81 1.01
C LYS A 63 -24.73 -20.88 0.40
N LEU A 64 -24.16 -22.08 0.25
CA LEU A 64 -24.83 -23.20 -0.39
C LEU A 64 -24.93 -24.36 0.61
N ARG A 65 -26.13 -24.94 0.72
CA ARG A 65 -26.37 -26.15 1.50
C ARG A 65 -26.73 -27.30 0.55
N LEU A 66 -25.86 -28.32 0.51
CA LEU A 66 -26.02 -29.54 -0.28
C LEU A 66 -26.23 -30.72 0.69
N GLY A 67 -27.45 -31.01 1.02
CA GLY A 67 -27.77 -32.00 2.04
C GLY A 67 -27.22 -31.61 3.42
N LYS A 68 -26.22 -32.37 3.91
CA LYS A 68 -25.57 -32.10 5.19
C LYS A 68 -24.29 -31.26 5.06
N HIS A 69 -23.84 -30.95 3.85
CA HIS A 69 -22.68 -30.12 3.57
C HIS A 69 -23.05 -28.64 3.51
N ARG A 70 -22.17 -27.78 4.03
CA ARG A 70 -22.30 -26.34 3.89
C ARG A 70 -21.06 -25.80 3.20
N ILE A 71 -21.26 -25.06 2.12
CA ILE A 71 -20.20 -24.43 1.33
C ILE A 71 -20.46 -22.92 1.36
N ASP A 72 -19.49 -22.17 1.85
CA ASP A 72 -19.50 -20.72 1.86
C ASP A 72 -18.38 -20.25 0.90
N ILE A 73 -18.73 -19.49 -0.14
CA ILE A 73 -17.79 -18.95 -1.13
C ILE A 73 -17.90 -17.43 -1.11
N THR A 74 -16.76 -16.76 -1.07
CA THR A 74 -16.68 -15.31 -1.24
C THR A 74 -15.76 -15.01 -2.38
N ALA A 75 -16.26 -14.38 -3.42
CA ALA A 75 -15.48 -13.89 -4.55
C ALA A 75 -15.56 -12.36 -4.61
N GLY A 76 -14.45 -11.70 -4.87
CA GLY A 76 -14.41 -10.25 -4.93
C GLY A 76 -13.40 -9.74 -5.94
N LEU A 77 -13.68 -8.56 -6.46
CA LEU A 77 -12.77 -7.79 -7.29
C LEU A 77 -12.67 -6.38 -6.73
N ARG A 78 -11.46 -5.94 -6.47
CA ARG A 78 -11.17 -4.56 -6.11
C ARG A 78 -10.34 -3.90 -7.20
N SER A 79 -10.67 -2.67 -7.55
CA SER A 79 -9.81 -1.79 -8.33
C SER A 79 -9.15 -0.77 -7.41
N ALA A 80 -7.93 -0.38 -7.73
CA ALA A 80 -7.23 0.70 -7.05
C ALA A 80 -6.49 1.53 -8.09
N SER A 81 -6.53 2.84 -7.97
CA SER A 81 -5.88 3.78 -8.86
C SER A 81 -5.38 4.98 -8.07
N LEU A 82 -4.21 5.48 -8.46
CA LEU A 82 -3.65 6.71 -7.96
C LEU A 82 -3.69 7.75 -9.09
N SER A 83 -4.11 8.97 -8.79
CA SER A 83 -4.25 10.02 -9.79
C SER A 83 -3.86 11.40 -9.26
N ASN A 84 -3.76 12.37 -10.17
CA ASN A 84 -3.27 13.72 -9.93
C ASN A 84 -1.78 13.76 -9.59
N LEU A 85 -1.02 12.83 -10.16
CA LEU A 85 0.44 12.87 -10.17
C LEU A 85 0.93 13.73 -11.36
N ASP A 86 2.24 13.97 -11.41
CA ASP A 86 2.85 14.53 -12.62
C ASP A 86 2.62 13.57 -13.80
N ASN A 87 2.31 14.11 -14.98
CA ASN A 87 1.98 13.34 -16.18
C ASN A 87 3.12 12.43 -16.69
N ARG A 88 4.34 12.62 -16.19
CA ARG A 88 5.50 11.75 -16.44
C ARG A 88 5.40 10.41 -15.71
N TYR A 89 4.60 10.31 -14.66
CA TYR A 89 4.45 9.05 -13.91
C TYR A 89 3.64 8.03 -14.69
N VAL A 90 4.23 6.86 -14.93
CA VAL A 90 3.54 5.69 -15.50
C VAL A 90 2.39 5.22 -14.61
N LEU A 91 2.42 5.59 -13.35
CA LEU A 91 1.44 5.21 -12.33
C LEU A 91 0.18 6.06 -12.36
N ASP A 92 0.25 7.30 -12.90
CA ASP A 92 -0.88 8.22 -12.90
C ASP A 92 -2.10 7.66 -13.65
N GLY A 93 -3.23 7.60 -12.97
CA GLY A 93 -4.48 7.07 -13.51
C GLY A 93 -4.49 5.56 -13.82
N LYS A 94 -3.40 4.82 -13.57
CA LYS A 94 -3.34 3.39 -13.84
C LYS A 94 -4.22 2.61 -12.88
N ILE A 95 -5.09 1.76 -13.44
CA ILE A 95 -5.99 0.91 -12.66
C ILE A 95 -5.32 -0.45 -12.41
N TYR A 96 -5.28 -0.85 -11.15
CA TYR A 96 -4.86 -2.17 -10.70
C TYR A 96 -6.08 -2.96 -10.24
N LEU A 97 -6.18 -4.22 -10.67
CA LEU A 97 -7.28 -5.11 -10.33
C LEU A 97 -6.79 -6.21 -9.39
N ASP A 98 -7.43 -6.33 -8.24
CA ASP A 98 -7.12 -7.28 -7.19
C ASP A 98 -8.28 -8.27 -7.00
N PRO A 99 -8.34 -9.36 -7.80
CA PRO A 99 -9.29 -10.42 -7.60
C PRO A 99 -8.93 -11.23 -6.35
N ARG A 100 -9.98 -11.72 -5.66
CA ARG A 100 -9.85 -12.62 -4.52
C ARG A 100 -10.97 -13.62 -4.49
N VAL A 101 -10.66 -14.84 -4.06
CA VAL A 101 -11.65 -15.90 -3.84
C VAL A 101 -11.30 -16.61 -2.54
N ASN A 102 -12.30 -16.81 -1.68
CA ASN A 102 -12.21 -17.63 -0.48
C ASN A 102 -13.33 -18.64 -0.52
N ALA A 103 -13.05 -19.87 -0.11
CA ALA A 103 -14.02 -20.92 0.02
C ALA A 103 -13.89 -21.60 1.38
N LYS A 104 -15.01 -21.97 1.96
CA LYS A 104 -15.11 -22.73 3.20
C LYS A 104 -16.07 -23.87 3.01
N TRP A 105 -15.67 -25.07 3.36
CA TRP A 105 -16.47 -26.27 3.28
C TRP A 105 -16.58 -26.93 4.65
N ALA A 106 -17.77 -26.87 5.24
CA ALA A 106 -18.09 -27.59 6.46
C ALA A 106 -18.68 -28.95 6.09
N LEU A 107 -17.97 -30.01 6.49
CA LEU A 107 -18.40 -31.39 6.29
C LEU A 107 -19.51 -31.75 7.29
N PRO A 108 -20.31 -32.80 6.96
CA PRO A 108 -21.26 -33.35 7.93
C PRO A 108 -20.53 -33.83 9.20
N ARG A 109 -21.13 -33.59 10.35
CA ARG A 109 -20.59 -34.10 11.60
C ARG A 109 -20.54 -35.63 11.59
N ILE A 110 -19.45 -36.19 12.12
CA ILE A 110 -19.13 -37.61 12.10
C ILE A 110 -19.23 -38.18 13.54
N GLY A 111 -19.61 -39.48 13.68
CA GLY A 111 -19.72 -40.20 14.95
C GLY A 111 -21.17 -40.39 15.39
N GLU A 112 -21.40 -41.33 16.30
CA GLU A 112 -22.73 -41.69 16.79
C GLU A 112 -23.46 -40.52 17.44
N ARG A 113 -22.77 -39.73 18.26
CA ARG A 113 -23.26 -38.49 18.87
C ARG A 113 -22.87 -37.27 18.06
N LYS A 114 -22.26 -37.44 16.83
CA LYS A 114 -21.77 -36.41 15.96
C LYS A 114 -20.81 -35.41 16.61
N PRO A 115 -19.83 -35.87 17.40
CA PRO A 115 -18.92 -34.99 18.13
C PRO A 115 -17.90 -34.33 17.20
N LEU A 116 -17.49 -34.99 16.08
CA LEU A 116 -16.44 -34.48 15.20
C LEU A 116 -17.05 -33.58 14.12
N SER A 117 -16.56 -32.35 14.10
CA SER A 117 -16.80 -31.37 13.04
C SER A 117 -15.49 -31.08 12.31
N ILE A 118 -15.52 -31.11 10.99
CA ILE A 118 -14.38 -30.80 10.12
C ILE A 118 -14.78 -29.65 9.21
N GLU A 119 -13.99 -28.59 9.18
CA GLU A 119 -14.12 -27.48 8.28
C GLU A 119 -12.82 -27.30 7.50
N LEU A 120 -12.90 -27.28 6.18
CA LEU A 120 -11.79 -26.94 5.28
C LEU A 120 -12.02 -25.55 4.72
N SER A 121 -11.01 -24.72 4.70
CA SER A 121 -11.08 -23.40 4.11
C SER A 121 -9.80 -23.09 3.36
N GLY A 122 -9.93 -22.23 2.38
CA GLY A 122 -8.79 -21.74 1.62
C GLY A 122 -9.15 -20.48 0.85
N GLY A 123 -8.13 -19.77 0.44
CA GLY A 123 -8.32 -18.56 -0.32
C GLY A 123 -7.09 -18.20 -1.12
N VAL A 124 -7.31 -17.43 -2.17
CA VAL A 124 -6.28 -16.82 -2.99
C VAL A 124 -6.70 -15.42 -3.38
N GLY A 125 -5.77 -14.50 -3.39
CA GLY A 125 -6.06 -13.13 -3.80
C GLY A 125 -4.81 -12.33 -4.11
N TRP A 126 -5.05 -11.28 -4.87
CA TRP A 126 -4.06 -10.27 -5.16
C TRP A 126 -4.25 -9.05 -4.24
N HIS A 127 -3.16 -8.40 -3.91
CA HIS A 127 -3.14 -7.17 -3.15
C HIS A 127 -2.13 -6.20 -3.75
N THR A 128 -2.63 -5.05 -4.16
CA THR A 128 -1.83 -3.95 -4.70
C THR A 128 -1.59 -2.92 -3.60
N LYS A 129 -0.32 -2.56 -3.40
CA LYS A 129 0.10 -1.47 -2.51
C LYS A 129 0.66 -0.33 -3.35
N MET A 130 0.01 0.83 -3.30
CA MET A 130 0.51 2.05 -3.93
C MET A 130 1.77 2.55 -3.20
N PRO A 131 2.72 3.17 -3.92
CA PRO A 131 3.87 3.81 -3.30
C PRO A 131 3.43 5.00 -2.44
N ASP A 132 4.19 5.25 -1.39
CA ASP A 132 3.97 6.41 -0.52
C ASP A 132 4.42 7.69 -1.24
N ILE A 133 3.83 8.83 -0.88
CA ILE A 133 4.10 10.14 -1.47
C ILE A 133 5.59 10.54 -1.40
N SER A 134 6.30 10.14 -0.36
CA SER A 134 7.74 10.36 -0.21
C SER A 134 8.59 9.66 -1.26
N LYS A 135 8.10 8.56 -1.84
CA LYS A 135 8.76 7.85 -2.94
C LYS A 135 8.41 8.43 -4.30
N LEU A 136 7.23 9.04 -4.40
CA LEU A 136 6.79 9.73 -5.62
C LEU A 136 7.48 11.08 -5.75
N TYR A 137 7.63 11.80 -4.65
CA TYR A 137 8.23 13.13 -4.61
C TYR A 137 9.39 13.16 -3.61
N PRO A 138 10.52 12.46 -3.91
CA PRO A 138 11.69 12.48 -3.06
C PRO A 138 12.28 13.89 -3.00
N ASP A 139 13.05 14.16 -1.95
CA ASP A 139 13.83 15.38 -1.89
C ASP A 139 14.95 15.36 -2.95
N LEU A 140 15.25 16.52 -3.48
CA LEU A 140 16.43 16.68 -4.34
C LEU A 140 17.69 16.45 -3.52
N PHE A 141 18.64 15.77 -4.11
CA PHE A 141 19.95 15.55 -3.51
C PHE A 141 20.92 16.60 -3.96
N TYR A 142 21.53 17.30 -3.02
CA TYR A 142 22.49 18.37 -3.28
C TYR A 142 23.90 17.91 -2.92
N TYR A 143 24.82 18.16 -3.83
CA TYR A 143 26.21 17.82 -3.63
C TYR A 143 27.07 19.04 -3.83
N ASP A 144 27.65 19.58 -2.75
CA ASP A 144 28.44 20.79 -2.73
C ASP A 144 29.95 20.45 -2.77
N LEU A 145 30.60 20.80 -3.87
CA LEU A 145 32.04 20.71 -4.02
C LEU A 145 32.67 22.05 -3.72
N ILE A 146 33.52 22.09 -2.69
CA ILE A 146 34.31 23.24 -2.35
C ILE A 146 35.45 23.32 -3.37
N GLN A 147 35.45 24.34 -4.23
CA GLN A 147 36.50 24.59 -5.22
C GLN A 147 37.61 25.47 -4.68
N LEU A 148 37.27 26.41 -3.81
CA LEU A 148 38.22 27.30 -3.15
C LEU A 148 37.76 27.54 -1.72
N ASN A 149 38.65 27.34 -0.78
CA ASN A 149 38.49 27.75 0.62
C ASN A 149 39.72 28.53 1.04
N PHE A 150 39.62 29.86 0.97
CA PHE A 150 40.67 30.75 1.37
C PHE A 150 40.28 31.50 2.65
N PHE A 151 41.08 31.39 3.67
CA PHE A 151 40.86 31.98 4.98
C PHE A 151 42.10 32.71 5.49
N SER A 152 41.95 33.99 5.85
CA SER A 152 42.99 34.81 6.45
C SER A 152 42.53 35.34 7.79
N ASN A 153 43.30 35.07 8.83
CA ASN A 153 43.06 35.62 10.15
C ASN A 153 43.42 37.12 10.27
N GLU A 154 44.34 37.56 9.44
CA GLU A 154 44.82 38.97 9.46
C GLU A 154 43.85 39.90 8.72
N ASN A 155 43.23 39.41 7.67
CA ASN A 155 42.29 40.21 6.88
C ASN A 155 41.04 39.40 6.54
N PRO A 156 40.04 39.37 7.42
CA PRO A 156 38.79 38.62 7.19
C PRO A 156 38.01 39.06 5.94
N ALA A 157 38.25 40.26 5.41
CA ALA A 157 37.58 40.78 4.23
C ALA A 157 37.94 40.02 2.92
N VAL A 158 39.08 39.30 2.95
CA VAL A 158 39.52 38.50 1.79
C VAL A 158 39.09 37.02 1.89
N ASN A 159 38.44 36.64 2.98
CA ASN A 159 37.95 35.28 3.13
C ASN A 159 36.95 34.94 2.04
N ARG A 160 37.18 33.83 1.34
CA ARG A 160 36.32 33.37 0.22
C ARG A 160 36.18 31.85 0.27
N MET A 161 34.92 31.42 0.06
CA MET A 161 34.62 30.03 -0.23
C MET A 161 33.81 29.99 -1.51
N ASN A 162 34.33 29.29 -2.52
CA ASN A 162 33.61 29.00 -3.75
C ASN A 162 33.12 27.56 -3.68
N VAL A 163 31.82 27.39 -3.83
CA VAL A 163 31.17 26.08 -3.83
C VAL A 163 30.46 25.89 -5.19
N ARG A 164 30.70 24.74 -5.79
CA ARG A 164 29.91 24.29 -6.95
C ARG A 164 28.92 23.24 -6.49
N THR A 165 27.64 23.55 -6.60
CA THR A 165 26.55 22.63 -6.23
C THR A 165 26.10 21.84 -7.44
N PHE A 166 26.05 20.52 -7.31
CA PHE A 166 25.36 19.62 -8.22
C PHE A 166 24.03 19.24 -7.56
N VAL A 167 23.00 19.10 -8.39
CA VAL A 167 21.64 18.74 -7.94
C VAL A 167 21.20 17.52 -8.71
N ASP A 168 20.92 16.44 -7.99
CA ASP A 168 20.40 15.21 -8.55
C ASP A 168 18.92 15.07 -8.19
N ASP A 169 18.09 14.86 -9.21
CA ASP A 169 16.69 14.52 -9.06
C ASP A 169 16.55 13.00 -9.00
N LEU A 170 16.24 12.47 -7.82
CA LEU A 170 16.06 11.04 -7.56
C LEU A 170 14.66 10.53 -7.92
N THR A 171 13.84 11.35 -8.58
CA THR A 171 12.48 11.00 -8.94
C THR A 171 12.43 9.86 -9.94
N ASN A 172 11.75 8.77 -9.58
CA ASN A 172 11.55 7.64 -10.46
C ASN A 172 10.14 7.67 -11.08
N TYR A 173 10.03 8.23 -12.28
CA TYR A 173 8.76 8.30 -13.02
C TYR A 173 8.23 6.94 -13.49
N ASN A 174 9.08 5.91 -13.53
CA ASN A 174 8.70 4.54 -13.86
C ASN A 174 8.26 3.71 -12.64
N LEU A 175 8.07 4.34 -11.49
CA LEU A 175 7.63 3.68 -10.27
C LEU A 175 6.27 3.00 -10.50
N LYS A 176 6.14 1.77 -10.03
CA LYS A 176 4.92 0.96 -10.14
C LYS A 176 4.44 0.57 -8.75
N ALA A 177 3.14 0.29 -8.64
CA ALA A 177 2.60 -0.29 -7.42
C ALA A 177 3.18 -1.69 -7.17
N ALA A 178 3.46 -2.00 -5.91
CA ALA A 178 3.84 -3.35 -5.51
C ALA A 178 2.59 -4.25 -5.54
N ARG A 179 2.72 -5.44 -6.12
CA ARG A 179 1.63 -6.39 -6.25
C ARG A 179 2.03 -7.75 -5.69
N ASN A 180 1.26 -8.22 -4.71
CA ASN A 180 1.50 -9.48 -4.02
C ASN A 180 0.32 -10.42 -4.24
N MET A 181 0.61 -11.69 -4.50
CA MET A 181 -0.36 -12.78 -4.44
C MET A 181 -0.21 -13.48 -3.09
N LYS A 182 -1.34 -13.70 -2.42
CA LYS A 182 -1.41 -14.47 -1.17
C LYS A 182 -2.37 -15.61 -1.35
N TRP A 183 -2.04 -16.76 -0.78
CA TRP A 183 -2.92 -17.91 -0.71
C TRP A 183 -2.80 -18.56 0.68
N GLU A 184 -3.86 -19.20 1.12
CA GLU A 184 -3.94 -19.89 2.40
C GLU A 184 -4.83 -21.12 2.24
N VAL A 185 -4.48 -22.21 2.93
CA VAL A 185 -5.31 -23.38 3.09
C VAL A 185 -5.32 -23.73 4.58
N ARG A 186 -6.52 -24.00 5.12
CA ARG A 186 -6.70 -24.26 6.53
C ARG A 186 -7.67 -25.41 6.75
N ALA A 187 -7.36 -26.28 7.71
CA ALA A 187 -8.24 -27.33 8.20
C ALA A 187 -8.52 -27.12 9.70
N ASP A 188 -9.78 -27.07 10.07
CA ASP A 188 -10.26 -26.97 11.44
C ASP A 188 -10.96 -28.26 11.84
N PHE A 189 -10.53 -28.84 12.95
CA PHE A 189 -11.12 -30.02 13.56
C PHE A 189 -11.68 -29.63 14.91
N SER A 190 -12.90 -30.00 15.22
CA SER A 190 -13.45 -29.79 16.57
C SER A 190 -14.20 -31.03 17.08
N ILE A 191 -13.89 -31.42 18.30
CA ILE A 191 -14.52 -32.52 19.03
C ILE A 191 -14.98 -31.94 20.36
N ASP A 192 -16.28 -31.94 20.58
CA ASP A 192 -16.91 -31.33 21.75
C ASP A 192 -16.40 -29.88 21.96
N ASP A 193 -15.71 -29.62 23.07
CA ASP A 193 -15.16 -28.30 23.42
C ASP A 193 -13.71 -28.07 22.92
N HIS A 194 -13.10 -29.10 22.30
CA HIS A 194 -11.71 -29.02 21.82
C HIS A 194 -11.66 -28.67 20.33
N ARG A 195 -10.78 -27.74 19.98
CA ARG A 195 -10.55 -27.32 18.60
C ARG A 195 -9.06 -27.35 18.25
N LEU A 196 -8.74 -27.95 17.10
CA LEU A 196 -7.43 -27.95 16.47
C LEU A 196 -7.55 -27.26 15.11
N SER A 197 -6.66 -26.32 14.84
CA SER A 197 -6.56 -25.63 13.54
C SER A 197 -5.16 -25.81 12.97
N VAL A 198 -5.09 -26.16 11.70
CA VAL A 198 -3.84 -26.27 10.92
C VAL A 198 -3.93 -25.35 9.72
N THR A 199 -2.93 -24.50 9.56
CA THR A 199 -2.84 -23.53 8.43
C THR A 199 -1.52 -23.71 7.69
#